data_154bae5f222bd3ce2a7e9c845dd04e44
#
_entry.id   154bae5f222bd3ce2a7e9c845dd04e44
#
_cell.length_a   1.000
_cell.length_b   1.000
_cell.length_c   1.000
_cell.angle_alpha   90.00
_cell.angle_beta   90.00
_cell.angle_gamma   90.00
#
_symmetry.space_group_name_H-M   'P 1'
#
loop_
_entity.id
_entity.type
_entity.pdbx_description
1 polymer ?
#
loop_
_entity_poly.entity_id
_entity_poly.type
_entity_poly.pdbx_seq_one_letter_code
_entity_poly.pdbx_strand_id
1 'polypeptide(L)'
;MPGTTTLKKRLSWFAVWLGLAVCPAHVALADEQQRIWRSAHFLGRGDTGIAIADHEDAIFYNPAGIAQGTGLYKSTVFASPHIEVSNDTRTLATKMLAQDGDTIATLRNYIGKPQHAGFYNFTGIILRRAALGLVASSTTDLLVSKSVEAGGLEQISAKMASTAGATFTLADSFWNETLLVGFTGKYLYRGQAGIALSVLDQESFKNMDQSELLGFGTGMGGDLGIMIKGGGHSQPAMGITIHNIGNTTFTSELEEESSALEDLRQSINVGFAIQPGTKFSRFRLLLDVHDVTSAHTDNWIKKIHLGGELSVSKLLGVTGGLNQGAPGAGIWFDAWFMRVDFGMYTEEMGERVGTRPDRRLYVRLKAGF
;
A
#
# COMPACT_ATOMS: atom_id res chain seq x y z
N MET A 1 29.63 -19.30 -20.28
CA MET A 1 28.38 -18.53 -20.37
C MET A 1 27.34 -19.15 -19.42
N PRO A 2 27.20 -18.69 -18.15
CA PRO A 2 26.22 -19.25 -17.20
C PRO A 2 25.06 -18.29 -16.85
N GLY A 3 24.75 -17.29 -17.71
CA GLY A 3 23.74 -16.28 -17.38
C GLY A 3 22.29 -16.57 -17.78
N THR A 4 22.06 -17.45 -18.76
CA THR A 4 20.75 -17.62 -19.40
C THR A 4 19.76 -18.52 -18.66
N THR A 5 20.25 -19.39 -17.78
CA THR A 5 19.39 -20.35 -17.05
C THR A 5 18.71 -19.76 -15.81
N THR A 6 19.31 -18.76 -15.20
CA THR A 6 18.72 -18.09 -14.03
C THR A 6 17.61 -17.12 -14.42
N LEU A 7 17.73 -16.47 -15.56
CA LEU A 7 16.70 -15.57 -16.08
C LEU A 7 15.41 -16.33 -16.45
N LYS A 8 15.55 -17.49 -17.13
CA LYS A 8 14.38 -18.34 -17.49
C LYS A 8 13.62 -18.88 -16.28
N LYS A 9 14.29 -19.19 -15.17
CA LYS A 9 13.60 -19.65 -13.94
C LYS A 9 12.87 -18.51 -13.21
N ARG A 10 13.38 -17.29 -13.28
CA ARG A 10 12.70 -16.11 -12.68
C ARG A 10 11.48 -15.69 -13.50
N LEU A 11 11.54 -15.80 -14.81
CA LEU A 11 10.43 -15.52 -15.74
C LEU A 11 9.25 -16.51 -15.60
N SER A 12 9.49 -17.76 -15.21
CA SER A 12 8.41 -18.76 -15.13
C SER A 12 7.38 -18.47 -14.03
N TRP A 13 7.74 -17.76 -12.98
CA TRP A 13 6.81 -17.36 -11.92
C TRP A 13 6.02 -16.08 -12.26
N PHE A 14 6.54 -15.23 -13.15
CA PHE A 14 5.87 -14.04 -13.65
C PHE A 14 4.98 -14.30 -14.88
N ALA A 15 5.32 -15.30 -15.70
CA ALA A 15 4.63 -15.60 -16.94
C ALA A 15 3.20 -16.13 -16.78
N VAL A 16 2.81 -16.58 -15.59
CA VAL A 16 1.44 -17.09 -15.33
C VAL A 16 0.40 -15.97 -15.30
N TRP A 17 0.84 -14.68 -15.17
CA TRP A 17 -0.05 -13.52 -15.07
C TRP A 17 0.06 -12.53 -16.24
N LEU A 18 0.98 -12.74 -17.17
CA LEU A 18 1.31 -11.76 -18.23
C LEU A 18 0.87 -12.24 -19.62
N GLY A 19 -0.40 -12.28 -19.87
CA GLY A 19 -0.95 -12.52 -21.21
C GLY A 19 -1.35 -11.25 -21.97
N LEU A 20 -0.79 -10.05 -21.71
CA LEU A 20 -1.22 -8.80 -22.33
C LEU A 20 -0.12 -7.72 -22.30
N ALA A 21 0.36 -7.29 -23.44
CA ALA A 21 1.28 -6.14 -23.64
C ALA A 21 1.13 -5.48 -25.04
N VAL A 22 1.47 -4.33 -25.43
CA VAL A 22 2.19 -3.06 -25.27
C VAL A 22 1.86 -2.01 -26.35
N CYS A 23 2.01 -0.72 -26.05
CA CYS A 23 2.62 0.34 -26.88
C CYS A 23 2.83 1.63 -26.03
N PRO A 24 3.91 2.43 -26.21
CA PRO A 24 4.20 3.54 -25.33
C PRO A 24 3.33 4.76 -25.66
N ALA A 25 2.22 4.90 -24.99
CA ALA A 25 1.55 6.16 -24.82
C ALA A 25 1.64 6.53 -23.34
N HIS A 26 2.11 7.72 -23.05
CA HIS A 26 2.04 8.27 -21.70
C HIS A 26 0.57 8.48 -21.35
N VAL A 27 -0.07 7.42 -20.88
CA VAL A 27 -1.37 7.55 -20.24
C VAL A 27 -1.08 8.06 -18.86
N ALA A 28 -1.49 9.27 -18.55
CA ALA A 28 -1.60 9.76 -17.20
C ALA A 28 -2.63 8.90 -16.45
N LEU A 29 -2.20 7.72 -16.00
CA LEU A 29 -2.88 7.05 -14.91
C LEU A 29 -2.74 8.01 -13.73
N ALA A 30 -3.86 8.45 -13.17
CA ALA A 30 -3.79 9.09 -11.86
C ALA A 30 -3.14 8.07 -10.92
N ASP A 31 -1.93 8.41 -10.49
CA ASP A 31 -1.04 7.45 -9.89
C ASP A 31 -1.44 7.30 -8.41
N GLU A 32 -1.82 6.09 -8.03
CA GLU A 32 -1.93 5.76 -6.60
C GLU A 32 -0.55 5.87 -5.99
N GLN A 33 -0.44 6.54 -4.85
CA GLN A 33 0.83 6.58 -4.11
C GLN A 33 1.33 5.16 -3.84
N GLN A 34 2.40 4.77 -4.49
CA GLN A 34 2.97 3.44 -4.30
C GLN A 34 3.55 3.32 -2.90
N ARG A 35 3.02 2.37 -2.14
CA ARG A 35 3.46 2.06 -0.77
C ARG A 35 3.93 0.62 -0.70
N ILE A 36 5.04 0.40 -0.02
CA ILE A 36 5.56 -0.95 0.23
C ILE A 36 4.76 -1.71 1.29
N TRP A 37 3.96 -0.99 2.09
CA TRP A 37 3.09 -1.53 3.11
C TRP A 37 1.82 -0.69 3.24
N ARG A 38 0.69 -1.38 3.37
CA ARG A 38 -0.60 -0.80 3.77
C ARG A 38 -1.14 -1.57 4.96
N SER A 39 -1.52 -0.86 6.01
CA SER A 39 -2.08 -1.51 7.19
C SER A 39 -3.57 -1.80 6.99
N ALA A 40 -3.94 -3.07 6.89
CA ALA A 40 -5.36 -3.48 6.86
C ALA A 40 -6.16 -2.89 8.02
N HIS A 41 -5.55 -2.78 9.20
CA HIS A 41 -6.20 -2.16 10.37
C HIS A 41 -6.50 -0.68 10.15
N PHE A 42 -5.62 0.05 9.44
CA PHE A 42 -5.81 1.49 9.21
C PHE A 42 -6.73 1.77 8.03
N LEU A 43 -6.78 0.90 7.02
CA LEU A 43 -7.64 1.07 5.85
C LEU A 43 -9.13 1.20 6.25
N GLY A 44 -9.63 0.38 7.16
CA GLY A 44 -11.01 0.45 7.64
C GLY A 44 -11.36 1.73 8.39
N ARG A 45 -10.36 2.45 8.90
CA ARG A 45 -10.53 3.74 9.56
C ARG A 45 -9.99 4.91 8.73
N GLY A 46 -10.15 4.83 7.39
CA GLY A 46 -9.76 5.90 6.47
C GLY A 46 -8.26 6.04 6.25
N ASP A 47 -7.47 4.98 6.48
CA ASP A 47 -6.00 4.97 6.38
C ASP A 47 -5.31 5.96 7.35
N THR A 48 -5.90 6.15 8.54
CA THR A 48 -5.38 7.04 9.59
C THR A 48 -4.58 6.27 10.63
N GLY A 49 -3.45 6.80 11.06
CA GLY A 49 -2.60 6.13 12.04
C GLY A 49 -1.31 6.85 12.43
N ILE A 50 -0.96 7.96 11.79
CA ILE A 50 0.35 8.64 11.94
C ILE A 50 0.62 9.05 13.40
N ALA A 51 -0.41 9.49 14.12
CA ALA A 51 -0.27 9.93 15.51
C ALA A 51 -0.26 8.79 16.54
N ILE A 52 -0.63 7.55 16.14
CA ILE A 52 -0.83 6.42 17.07
C ILE A 52 -0.30 5.10 16.55
N ALA A 53 0.42 5.08 15.44
CA ALA A 53 1.00 3.86 14.91
C ALA A 53 1.83 3.14 15.98
N ASP A 54 1.66 1.83 16.08
CA ASP A 54 2.39 0.97 17.00
C ASP A 54 2.72 -0.38 16.33
N HIS A 55 3.48 -1.23 17.00
CA HIS A 55 3.89 -2.54 16.51
C HIS A 55 4.48 -2.47 15.07
N GLU A 56 4.15 -3.43 14.20
CA GLU A 56 4.64 -3.49 12.83
C GLU A 56 4.20 -2.30 11.97
N ASP A 57 3.01 -1.76 12.22
CA ASP A 57 2.49 -0.62 11.45
C ASP A 57 3.29 0.66 11.71
N ALA A 58 3.92 0.79 12.89
CA ALA A 58 4.78 1.92 13.20
C ALA A 58 6.01 2.00 12.28
N ILE A 59 6.56 0.86 11.85
CA ILE A 59 7.72 0.80 10.94
C ILE A 59 7.45 1.60 9.65
N PHE A 60 6.20 1.57 9.18
CA PHE A 60 5.80 2.11 7.88
C PHE A 60 4.94 3.38 7.95
N TYR A 61 4.27 3.65 9.08
CA TYR A 61 3.42 4.85 9.23
C TYR A 61 4.08 5.94 10.08
N ASN A 62 4.69 5.57 11.20
CA ASN A 62 5.46 6.51 12.02
C ASN A 62 6.48 5.75 12.90
N PRO A 63 7.75 5.73 12.50
CA PRO A 63 8.81 5.01 13.24
C PRO A 63 8.90 5.32 14.73
N ALA A 64 8.52 6.54 15.13
CA ALA A 64 8.49 6.93 16.55
C ALA A 64 7.59 6.02 17.40
N GLY A 65 6.57 5.43 16.80
CA GLY A 65 5.63 4.54 17.47
C GLY A 65 6.26 3.25 18.02
N ILE A 66 7.44 2.86 17.54
CA ILE A 66 8.21 1.73 18.10
C ILE A 66 8.62 2.01 19.54
N ALA A 67 8.86 3.26 19.93
CA ALA A 67 9.23 3.63 21.30
C ALA A 67 8.04 3.66 22.30
N GLN A 68 6.81 3.42 21.87
CA GLN A 68 5.64 3.45 22.75
C GLN A 68 5.61 2.28 23.73
N GLY A 69 5.03 2.51 24.92
CA GLY A 69 4.74 1.49 25.92
C GLY A 69 5.92 1.07 26.78
N THR A 70 5.68 0.18 27.70
CA THR A 70 6.64 -0.35 28.69
C THR A 70 7.10 -1.76 28.33
N GLY A 71 8.28 -2.15 28.82
CA GLY A 71 8.87 -3.46 28.53
C GLY A 71 9.82 -3.43 27.33
N LEU A 72 10.79 -4.36 27.34
CA LEU A 72 11.80 -4.45 26.29
C LEU A 72 11.24 -5.10 25.02
N TYR A 73 10.49 -6.15 25.18
CA TYR A 73 9.86 -6.91 24.10
C TYR A 73 8.43 -6.42 23.86
N LYS A 74 8.02 -6.30 22.60
CA LYS A 74 6.66 -5.89 22.21
C LYS A 74 5.91 -6.99 21.48
N SER A 75 6.47 -7.48 20.38
CA SER A 75 5.84 -8.55 19.60
C SER A 75 6.80 -9.20 18.63
N THR A 76 6.49 -10.44 18.28
CA THR A 76 7.04 -11.13 17.12
C THR A 76 5.91 -11.41 16.16
N VAL A 77 6.06 -10.98 14.92
CA VAL A 77 5.14 -11.27 13.82
C VAL A 77 5.75 -12.37 12.97
N PHE A 78 5.19 -13.56 13.00
CA PHE A 78 5.64 -14.68 12.17
C PHE A 78 5.22 -14.48 10.71
N ALA A 79 3.98 -14.04 10.52
CA ALA A 79 3.45 -13.67 9.21
C ALA A 79 2.25 -12.74 9.40
N SER A 80 2.08 -11.82 8.46
CA SER A 80 0.94 -10.90 8.42
C SER A 80 0.44 -10.74 6.98
N PRO A 81 0.02 -11.85 6.31
CA PRO A 81 -0.52 -11.74 4.96
C PRO A 81 -1.77 -10.89 4.95
N HIS A 82 -1.76 -9.92 4.05
CA HIS A 82 -2.85 -9.01 3.76
C HIS A 82 -3.16 -9.08 2.26
N ILE A 83 -4.40 -9.29 1.92
CA ILE A 83 -4.90 -9.32 0.55
C ILE A 83 -5.95 -8.22 0.40
N GLU A 84 -5.86 -7.49 -0.68
CA GLU A 84 -6.89 -6.54 -1.08
C GLU A 84 -7.27 -6.74 -2.54
N VAL A 85 -8.55 -6.53 -2.85
CA VAL A 85 -9.08 -6.72 -4.18
C VAL A 85 -10.23 -5.76 -4.45
N SER A 86 -10.24 -5.14 -5.62
CA SER A 86 -11.38 -4.35 -6.08
C SER A 86 -12.61 -5.23 -6.25
N ASN A 87 -13.77 -4.67 -5.96
CA ASN A 87 -15.03 -5.39 -6.14
C ASN A 87 -15.24 -5.79 -7.60
N ASP A 88 -14.88 -4.92 -8.54
CA ASP A 88 -14.97 -5.18 -9.98
C ASP A 88 -13.95 -6.24 -10.43
N THR A 89 -12.72 -6.26 -9.88
CA THR A 89 -11.69 -7.28 -10.16
C THR A 89 -12.17 -8.68 -9.81
N ARG A 90 -12.82 -8.84 -8.66
CA ARG A 90 -13.39 -10.13 -8.26
C ARG A 90 -14.41 -10.62 -9.28
N THR A 91 -15.29 -9.73 -9.73
CA THR A 91 -16.34 -10.05 -10.71
C THR A 91 -15.74 -10.39 -12.07
N LEU A 92 -14.73 -9.62 -12.52
CA LEU A 92 -14.00 -9.87 -13.76
C LEU A 92 -13.29 -11.22 -13.73
N ALA A 93 -12.53 -11.50 -12.68
CA ALA A 93 -11.82 -12.77 -12.50
C ALA A 93 -12.77 -13.96 -12.53
N THR A 94 -13.92 -13.87 -11.86
CA THR A 94 -14.93 -14.94 -11.88
C THR A 94 -15.45 -15.22 -13.29
N LYS A 95 -15.71 -14.19 -14.08
CA LYS A 95 -16.17 -14.32 -15.48
C LYS A 95 -15.08 -14.90 -16.39
N MET A 96 -13.84 -14.45 -16.22
CA MET A 96 -12.71 -14.95 -17.01
C MET A 96 -12.39 -16.43 -16.69
N LEU A 97 -12.47 -16.82 -15.43
CA LEU A 97 -12.27 -18.22 -15.02
C LEU A 97 -13.39 -19.15 -15.50
N ALA A 98 -14.63 -18.62 -15.63
CA ALA A 98 -15.75 -19.38 -16.15
C ALA A 98 -15.65 -19.62 -17.67
N GLN A 99 -14.70 -18.96 -18.37
CA GLN A 99 -14.55 -18.97 -19.83
C GLN A 99 -15.85 -18.64 -20.59
N ASP A 100 -16.68 -17.82 -19.98
CA ASP A 100 -18.04 -17.50 -20.44
C ASP A 100 -17.96 -16.28 -21.37
N GLY A 101 -17.82 -16.53 -22.69
CA GLY A 101 -17.91 -15.52 -23.71
C GLY A 101 -16.58 -14.94 -24.25
N ASP A 102 -16.71 -13.92 -25.08
CA ASP A 102 -15.59 -13.18 -25.65
C ASP A 102 -14.89 -12.32 -24.58
N THR A 103 -13.60 -12.58 -24.37
CA THR A 103 -12.76 -11.85 -23.41
C THR A 103 -12.77 -10.34 -23.67
N ILE A 104 -12.71 -9.92 -24.95
CA ILE A 104 -12.72 -8.50 -25.33
C ILE A 104 -14.08 -7.86 -24.99
N ALA A 105 -15.18 -8.53 -25.33
CA ALA A 105 -16.51 -8.05 -24.98
C ALA A 105 -16.71 -7.96 -23.46
N THR A 106 -16.13 -8.89 -22.72
CA THR A 106 -16.13 -8.86 -21.25
C THR A 106 -15.37 -7.66 -20.71
N LEU A 107 -14.16 -7.39 -21.18
CA LEU A 107 -13.33 -6.25 -20.77
C LEU A 107 -13.99 -4.90 -21.08
N ARG A 108 -14.73 -4.79 -22.20
CA ARG A 108 -15.50 -3.59 -22.56
C ARG A 108 -16.52 -3.15 -21.51
N ASN A 109 -17.06 -4.08 -20.73
CA ASN A 109 -17.99 -3.77 -19.63
C ASN A 109 -17.29 -3.11 -18.42
N TYR A 110 -15.96 -3.09 -18.42
CA TYR A 110 -15.14 -2.50 -17.35
C TYR A 110 -14.41 -1.22 -17.77
N ILE A 111 -14.81 -0.62 -18.91
CA ILE A 111 -14.27 0.68 -19.35
C ILE A 111 -14.49 1.74 -18.25
N GLY A 112 -13.40 2.42 -17.86
CA GLY A 112 -13.41 3.45 -16.83
C GLY A 112 -13.46 2.94 -15.38
N LYS A 113 -13.53 1.62 -15.18
CA LYS A 113 -13.53 0.99 -13.87
C LYS A 113 -12.13 0.49 -13.52
N PRO A 114 -11.48 1.05 -12.50
CA PRO A 114 -10.19 0.54 -12.04
C PRO A 114 -10.34 -0.89 -11.49
N GLN A 115 -9.32 -1.68 -11.74
CA GLN A 115 -9.19 -3.05 -11.23
C GLN A 115 -7.92 -3.12 -10.42
N HIS A 116 -7.99 -3.61 -9.19
CA HIS A 116 -6.85 -3.73 -8.30
C HIS A 116 -6.80 -5.09 -7.62
N ALA A 117 -5.61 -5.63 -7.48
CA ALA A 117 -5.30 -6.74 -6.59
C ALA A 117 -3.97 -6.47 -5.88
N GLY A 118 -3.96 -6.56 -4.56
CA GLY A 118 -2.80 -6.33 -3.73
C GLY A 118 -2.55 -7.48 -2.76
N PHE A 119 -1.27 -7.79 -2.56
CA PHE A 119 -0.78 -8.69 -1.54
C PHE A 119 0.34 -8.04 -0.78
N TYR A 120 0.31 -8.11 0.55
CA TYR A 120 1.34 -7.62 1.43
C TYR A 120 1.62 -8.65 2.52
N ASN A 121 2.86 -8.76 2.94
CA ASN A 121 3.23 -9.58 4.09
C ASN A 121 4.37 -8.93 4.85
N PHE A 122 4.33 -9.02 6.16
CA PHE A 122 5.39 -8.62 7.07
C PHE A 122 5.73 -9.75 8.02
N THR A 123 7.01 -9.92 8.29
CA THR A 123 7.57 -10.85 9.28
C THR A 123 8.67 -10.14 10.04
N GLY A 124 8.66 -10.18 11.36
CA GLY A 124 9.69 -9.46 12.11
C GLY A 124 9.56 -9.51 13.62
N ILE A 125 10.52 -8.90 14.29
CA ILE A 125 10.59 -8.76 15.75
C ILE A 125 10.56 -7.28 16.08
N ILE A 126 9.66 -6.91 16.98
CA ILE A 126 9.48 -5.56 17.46
C ILE A 126 9.85 -5.51 18.95
N LEU A 127 10.89 -4.76 19.26
CA LEU A 127 11.33 -4.40 20.59
C LEU A 127 10.93 -2.95 20.88
N ARG A 128 11.01 -2.52 22.13
CA ARG A 128 10.61 -1.15 22.51
C ARG A 128 11.41 -0.04 21.80
N ARG A 129 12.66 -0.28 21.44
CA ARG A 129 13.55 0.74 20.84
C ARG A 129 14.10 0.36 19.48
N ALA A 130 13.79 -0.85 19.05
CA ALA A 130 14.28 -1.35 17.78
C ALA A 130 13.28 -2.33 17.15
N ALA A 131 13.22 -2.36 15.85
CA ALA A 131 12.51 -3.41 15.12
C ALA A 131 13.33 -3.86 13.94
N LEU A 132 13.20 -5.14 13.60
CA LEU A 132 13.80 -5.73 12.42
C LEU A 132 12.73 -6.55 11.72
N GLY A 133 12.59 -6.40 10.42
CA GLY A 133 11.60 -7.14 9.67
C GLY A 133 11.89 -7.28 8.20
N LEU A 134 11.17 -8.23 7.62
CA LEU A 134 11.11 -8.48 6.19
C LEU A 134 9.72 -8.10 5.69
N VAL A 135 9.66 -7.35 4.61
CA VAL A 135 8.43 -6.96 3.96
C VAL A 135 8.39 -7.49 2.54
N ALA A 136 7.23 -7.92 2.11
CA ALA A 136 6.96 -8.27 0.72
C ALA A 136 5.61 -7.70 0.31
N SER A 137 5.54 -7.10 -0.85
CA SER A 137 4.30 -6.60 -1.44
C SER A 137 4.26 -6.89 -2.94
N SER A 138 3.06 -7.07 -3.46
CA SER A 138 2.81 -7.19 -4.89
C SER A 138 1.46 -6.56 -5.20
N THR A 139 1.43 -5.62 -6.12
CA THR A 139 0.20 -4.96 -6.57
C THR A 139 0.06 -5.09 -8.07
N THR A 140 -1.17 -5.22 -8.52
CA THR A 140 -1.54 -5.23 -9.93
C THR A 140 -2.73 -4.30 -10.11
N ASP A 141 -2.56 -3.31 -10.96
CA ASP A 141 -3.59 -2.35 -11.34
C ASP A 141 -3.89 -2.49 -12.82
N LEU A 142 -5.17 -2.55 -13.18
CA LEU A 142 -5.65 -2.62 -14.57
C LEU A 142 -6.72 -1.56 -14.79
N LEU A 143 -6.60 -0.83 -15.89
CA LEU A 143 -7.60 0.12 -16.32
C LEU A 143 -7.88 -0.05 -17.80
N VAL A 144 -9.14 -0.25 -18.14
CA VAL A 144 -9.63 -0.17 -19.53
C VAL A 144 -10.19 1.24 -19.75
N SER A 145 -9.65 1.98 -20.71
CA SER A 145 -10.04 3.35 -21.01
C SER A 145 -10.31 3.55 -22.51
N LYS A 146 -10.97 4.65 -22.87
CA LYS A 146 -11.04 5.12 -24.25
C LYS A 146 -10.03 6.24 -24.42
N SER A 147 -9.07 6.06 -25.33
CA SER A 147 -8.10 7.09 -25.64
C SER A 147 -8.73 8.15 -26.57
N VAL A 148 -8.77 9.38 -26.11
CA VAL A 148 -9.22 10.53 -26.93
C VAL A 148 -8.21 10.83 -28.02
N GLU A 149 -6.91 10.69 -27.72
CA GLU A 149 -5.81 10.95 -28.68
C GLU A 149 -5.77 9.92 -29.82
N ALA A 150 -6.16 8.69 -29.55
CA ALA A 150 -6.24 7.62 -30.54
C ALA A 150 -7.61 7.53 -31.22
N GLY A 151 -8.36 8.65 -31.33
CA GLY A 151 -9.65 8.68 -32.02
C GLY A 151 -10.76 7.87 -31.33
N GLY A 152 -10.70 7.70 -30.01
CA GLY A 152 -11.69 6.94 -29.25
C GLY A 152 -11.46 5.43 -29.21
N LEU A 153 -10.28 4.98 -29.62
CA LEU A 153 -9.87 3.57 -29.49
C LEU A 153 -9.78 3.14 -28.03
N GLU A 154 -10.19 1.92 -27.78
CA GLU A 154 -10.10 1.31 -26.45
C GLU A 154 -8.64 0.99 -26.14
N GLN A 155 -8.21 1.38 -24.94
CA GLN A 155 -6.86 1.16 -24.45
C GLN A 155 -6.92 0.43 -23.11
N ILE A 156 -6.07 -0.58 -22.96
CA ILE A 156 -5.86 -1.31 -21.71
C ILE A 156 -4.50 -0.88 -21.16
N SER A 157 -4.47 -0.40 -19.95
CA SER A 157 -3.23 -0.17 -19.23
C SER A 157 -3.18 -1.05 -17.99
N ALA A 158 -2.06 -1.72 -17.79
CA ALA A 158 -1.80 -2.53 -16.62
C ALA A 158 -0.46 -2.13 -16.01
N LYS A 159 -0.41 -2.08 -14.70
CA LYS A 159 0.79 -1.80 -13.92
C LYS A 159 0.94 -2.87 -12.85
N MET A 160 2.10 -3.47 -12.76
CA MET A 160 2.46 -4.41 -11.71
C MET A 160 3.68 -3.88 -10.98
N ALA A 161 3.67 -3.97 -9.67
CA ALA A 161 4.82 -3.65 -8.84
C ALA A 161 4.94 -4.69 -7.73
N SER A 162 6.10 -5.31 -7.63
CA SER A 162 6.44 -6.24 -6.55
C SER A 162 7.67 -5.74 -5.83
N THR A 163 7.62 -5.64 -4.52
CA THR A 163 8.74 -5.17 -3.71
C THR A 163 8.96 -6.15 -2.57
N ALA A 164 10.20 -6.53 -2.35
CA ALA A 164 10.62 -7.31 -1.19
C ALA A 164 11.81 -6.60 -0.54
N GLY A 165 11.93 -6.66 0.78
CA GLY A 165 13.04 -6.00 1.42
C GLY A 165 13.14 -6.24 2.92
N ALA A 166 14.22 -5.69 3.48
CA ALA A 166 14.48 -5.67 4.91
C ALA A 166 14.29 -4.26 5.46
N THR A 167 13.76 -4.18 6.67
CA THR A 167 13.59 -2.93 7.40
C THR A 167 14.28 -3.03 8.76
N PHE A 168 14.93 -1.95 9.16
CA PHE A 168 15.50 -1.79 10.49
C PHE A 168 15.05 -0.46 11.06
N THR A 169 14.41 -0.49 12.22
CA THR A 169 13.88 0.70 12.89
C THR A 169 14.57 0.90 14.23
N LEU A 170 14.95 2.14 14.53
CA LEU A 170 15.38 2.59 15.83
C LEU A 170 14.47 3.72 16.29
N ALA A 171 14.08 3.69 17.57
CA ALA A 171 13.27 4.74 18.17
C ALA A 171 13.60 4.92 19.65
N ASP A 172 13.39 6.10 20.17
CA ASP A 172 13.49 6.38 21.58
C ASP A 172 12.40 7.35 22.06
N SER A 173 12.18 7.37 23.36
CA SER A 173 11.19 8.22 24.03
C SER A 173 11.85 9.12 25.06
N PHE A 174 11.40 10.36 25.10
CA PHE A 174 11.89 11.41 25.99
C PHE A 174 10.73 11.96 26.82
N TRP A 175 11.06 12.58 27.95
CA TRP A 175 10.10 13.26 28.82
C TRP A 175 8.90 12.39 29.22
N ASN A 176 9.16 11.23 29.80
CA ASN A 176 8.14 10.25 30.20
C ASN A 176 7.19 9.87 29.05
N GLU A 177 7.75 9.52 27.90
CA GLU A 177 7.00 9.16 26.69
C GLU A 177 6.11 10.28 26.10
N THR A 178 6.37 11.54 26.47
CA THR A 178 5.69 12.68 25.84
C THR A 178 6.20 12.94 24.43
N LEU A 179 7.51 12.83 24.20
CA LEU A 179 8.14 12.95 22.88
C LEU A 179 8.76 11.61 22.48
N LEU A 180 8.40 11.12 21.31
CA LEU A 180 9.00 9.94 20.71
C LEU A 180 9.59 10.33 19.36
N VAL A 181 10.75 9.77 19.05
CA VAL A 181 11.45 9.97 17.77
C VAL A 181 11.88 8.61 17.25
N GLY A 182 11.78 8.39 15.95
CA GLY A 182 12.15 7.12 15.33
C GLY A 182 12.65 7.31 13.90
N PHE A 183 13.49 6.37 13.50
CA PHE A 183 14.03 6.27 12.15
C PHE A 183 13.92 4.83 11.66
N THR A 184 13.48 4.64 10.40
CA THR A 184 13.50 3.34 9.72
C THR A 184 14.42 3.41 8.52
N GLY A 185 15.41 2.54 8.44
CA GLY A 185 16.17 2.25 7.22
C GLY A 185 15.54 1.08 6.47
N LYS A 186 15.54 1.17 5.14
CA LYS A 186 14.95 0.18 4.23
C LYS A 186 15.96 -0.21 3.15
N TYR A 187 16.10 -1.51 2.90
CA TYR A 187 16.77 -2.05 1.73
C TYR A 187 15.75 -2.86 0.93
N LEU A 188 15.50 -2.45 -0.30
CA LEU A 188 14.40 -2.93 -1.11
C LEU A 188 14.90 -3.50 -2.42
N TYR A 189 14.32 -4.61 -2.84
CA TYR A 189 14.38 -5.15 -4.19
C TYR A 189 13.02 -4.97 -4.84
N ARG A 190 12.97 -4.34 -6.00
CA ARG A 190 11.73 -4.01 -6.69
C ARG A 190 11.73 -4.57 -8.10
N GLY A 191 10.64 -5.22 -8.47
CA GLY A 191 10.28 -5.54 -9.84
C GLY A 191 9.05 -4.74 -10.25
N GLN A 192 9.07 -4.15 -11.43
CA GLN A 192 7.95 -3.38 -11.96
C GLN A 192 7.74 -3.70 -13.43
N ALA A 193 6.46 -3.78 -13.83
CA ALA A 193 6.05 -3.87 -15.22
C ALA A 193 4.93 -2.87 -15.48
N GLY A 194 5.00 -2.16 -16.58
CA GLY A 194 3.97 -1.24 -17.03
C GLY A 194 3.60 -1.51 -18.48
N ILE A 195 2.31 -1.56 -18.77
CA ILE A 195 1.79 -1.97 -20.06
C ILE A 195 0.64 -1.06 -20.44
N ALA A 196 0.67 -0.52 -21.67
CA ALA A 196 -0.45 0.20 -22.25
C ALA A 196 -0.71 -0.31 -23.68
N LEU A 197 -1.93 -0.77 -23.94
CA LEU A 197 -2.33 -1.43 -25.18
C LEU A 197 -3.49 -0.75 -25.85
N SER A 198 -3.44 -0.65 -27.20
CA SER A 198 -4.63 -0.48 -28.01
C SER A 198 -5.26 -1.84 -28.31
N VAL A 199 -6.57 -2.00 -28.06
CA VAL A 199 -7.31 -3.25 -28.31
C VAL A 199 -7.30 -3.67 -29.77
N LEU A 200 -6.99 -2.76 -30.71
CA LEU A 200 -6.95 -3.04 -32.13
C LEU A 200 -5.60 -3.59 -32.63
N ASP A 201 -4.55 -3.49 -31.82
CA ASP A 201 -3.21 -3.91 -32.27
C ASP A 201 -2.83 -5.27 -31.71
N GLN A 202 -3.51 -6.31 -32.24
CA GLN A 202 -3.22 -7.70 -31.87
C GLN A 202 -1.86 -8.22 -32.38
N GLU A 203 -1.26 -7.57 -33.40
CA GLU A 203 0.05 -7.99 -33.91
C GLU A 203 1.20 -7.49 -33.04
N SER A 204 1.14 -6.30 -32.54
CA SER A 204 2.09 -5.79 -31.53
C SER A 204 2.10 -6.64 -30.27
N PHE A 205 0.98 -7.25 -29.94
CA PHE A 205 0.82 -8.21 -28.85
C PHE A 205 1.67 -9.47 -28.97
N LYS A 206 1.81 -10.00 -30.21
CA LYS A 206 2.51 -11.27 -30.44
C LYS A 206 4.01 -11.11 -30.57
N ASN A 207 4.46 -9.92 -30.97
CA ASN A 207 5.86 -9.66 -31.33
C ASN A 207 6.67 -8.95 -30.26
N MET A 208 6.06 -8.72 -29.08
CA MET A 208 6.71 -8.00 -28.02
C MET A 208 7.70 -8.84 -27.23
N ASP A 209 8.87 -8.29 -27.03
CA ASP A 209 9.84 -8.85 -26.10
C ASP A 209 9.43 -8.49 -24.66
N GLN A 210 9.02 -9.53 -23.91
CA GLN A 210 8.62 -9.38 -22.50
C GLN A 210 9.76 -8.85 -21.62
N SER A 211 11.00 -8.92 -22.07
CA SER A 211 12.17 -8.42 -21.34
C SER A 211 12.23 -6.89 -21.30
N GLU A 212 11.69 -6.22 -22.31
CA GLU A 212 11.65 -4.74 -22.40
C GLU A 212 10.64 -4.12 -21.42
N LEU A 213 9.73 -4.92 -20.86
CA LEU A 213 8.64 -4.48 -20.01
C LEU A 213 8.94 -4.57 -18.51
N LEU A 214 9.92 -5.38 -18.16
CA LEU A 214 10.23 -5.74 -16.78
C LEU A 214 11.47 -4.99 -16.31
N GLY A 215 11.31 -4.08 -15.37
CA GLY A 215 12.41 -3.45 -14.63
C GLY A 215 12.62 -4.17 -13.30
N PHE A 216 13.88 -4.45 -12.97
CA PHE A 216 14.29 -4.95 -11.65
C PHE A 216 15.41 -4.08 -11.10
N GLY A 217 15.38 -3.79 -9.81
CA GLY A 217 16.43 -3.01 -9.20
C GLY A 217 16.40 -3.04 -7.69
N THR A 218 17.49 -2.57 -7.11
CA THR A 218 17.65 -2.42 -5.67
C THR A 218 17.66 -0.95 -5.29
N GLY A 219 17.10 -0.64 -4.12
CA GLY A 219 17.06 0.72 -3.60
C GLY A 219 17.23 0.76 -2.08
N MET A 220 17.76 1.86 -1.59
CA MET A 220 17.86 2.16 -0.18
C MET A 220 17.03 3.41 0.13
N GLY A 221 16.28 3.37 1.23
CA GLY A 221 15.47 4.48 1.67
C GLY A 221 15.45 4.61 3.18
N GLY A 222 14.99 5.77 3.66
CA GLY A 222 14.83 6.03 5.07
C GLY A 222 13.55 6.80 5.37
N ASP A 223 12.97 6.54 6.54
CA ASP A 223 11.82 7.26 7.07
C ASP A 223 12.16 7.85 8.44
N LEU A 224 11.68 9.04 8.73
CA LEU A 224 11.80 9.69 10.02
C LEU A 224 10.41 9.93 10.61
N GLY A 225 10.25 9.70 11.90
CA GLY A 225 9.01 9.92 12.61
C GLY A 225 9.22 10.68 13.92
N ILE A 226 8.27 11.54 14.22
CA ILE A 226 8.13 12.21 15.51
C ILE A 226 6.70 12.00 15.99
N MET A 227 6.53 11.75 17.29
CA MET A 227 5.22 11.64 17.91
C MET A 227 5.23 12.37 19.25
N ILE A 228 4.20 13.19 19.49
CA ILE A 228 3.99 13.90 20.75
C ILE A 228 2.70 13.38 21.36
N LYS A 229 2.76 12.99 22.64
CA LYS A 229 1.63 12.42 23.37
C LYS A 229 1.29 13.27 24.57
N GLY A 230 0.02 13.64 24.68
CA GLY A 230 -0.51 14.29 25.87
C GLY A 230 -1.09 13.30 26.89
N GLY A 231 -1.16 13.74 28.10
CA GLY A 231 -1.79 12.96 29.20
C GLY A 231 -3.29 13.22 29.34
N GLY A 232 -3.85 12.69 30.42
CA GLY A 232 -5.25 12.87 30.78
C GLY A 232 -6.19 11.85 30.15
N HIS A 233 -7.50 12.11 30.28
CA HIS A 233 -8.53 11.16 29.84
C HIS A 233 -8.62 11.03 28.30
N SER A 234 -8.44 12.11 27.60
CA SER A 234 -8.54 12.16 26.13
C SER A 234 -7.30 11.65 25.41
N GLN A 235 -6.14 11.54 26.10
CA GLN A 235 -4.87 11.06 25.54
C GLN A 235 -4.61 11.63 24.13
N PRO A 236 -4.51 12.96 23.96
CA PRO A 236 -4.26 13.52 22.64
C PRO A 236 -2.88 13.14 22.15
N ALA A 237 -2.75 12.95 20.85
CA ALA A 237 -1.46 12.67 20.21
C ALA A 237 -1.35 13.42 18.88
N MET A 238 -0.12 13.78 18.52
CA MET A 238 0.24 14.35 17.23
C MET A 238 1.43 13.56 16.66
N GLY A 239 1.42 13.28 15.38
CA GLY A 239 2.51 12.61 14.68
C GLY A 239 2.92 13.39 13.43
N ILE A 240 4.20 13.38 13.13
CA ILE A 240 4.77 13.88 11.88
C ILE A 240 5.70 12.81 11.33
N THR A 241 5.61 12.53 10.03
CA THR A 241 6.51 11.59 9.37
C THR A 241 7.05 12.17 8.08
N ILE A 242 8.28 11.83 7.78
CA ILE A 242 8.92 12.02 6.48
C ILE A 242 9.22 10.63 5.95
N HIS A 243 8.50 10.22 4.90
CA HIS A 243 8.76 8.96 4.21
C HIS A 243 9.73 9.16 3.05
N ASN A 244 10.57 8.15 2.80
CA ASN A 244 11.49 8.11 1.68
C ASN A 244 12.36 9.37 1.58
N ILE A 245 13.09 9.69 2.64
CA ILE A 245 13.94 10.88 2.74
C ILE A 245 14.89 10.95 1.54
N GLY A 246 14.83 12.04 0.79
CA GLY A 246 15.62 12.24 -0.41
C GLY A 246 15.20 11.41 -1.63
N ASN A 247 14.02 10.80 -1.59
CA ASN A 247 13.48 9.77 -2.46
C ASN A 247 14.21 8.42 -2.31
N THR A 248 13.50 7.32 -2.48
CA THR A 248 14.10 5.99 -2.60
C THR A 248 14.22 5.68 -4.08
N THR A 249 15.41 5.85 -4.63
CA THR A 249 15.72 5.54 -6.02
C THR A 249 16.11 4.08 -6.16
N PHE A 250 15.82 3.50 -7.32
CA PHE A 250 16.17 2.12 -7.61
C PHE A 250 17.23 2.05 -8.71
N THR A 251 18.34 1.40 -8.42
CA THR A 251 19.38 1.12 -9.43
C THR A 251 18.98 -0.13 -10.20
N SER A 252 18.81 0.00 -11.53
CA SER A 252 18.47 -1.13 -12.40
C SER A 252 19.57 -2.20 -12.41
N GLU A 253 19.17 -3.45 -12.43
CA GLU A 253 20.07 -4.60 -12.65
C GLU A 253 20.23 -4.94 -14.14
N LEU A 254 19.47 -4.31 -15.03
CA LEU A 254 19.52 -4.51 -16.48
C LEU A 254 20.32 -3.39 -17.12
N GLU A 255 21.25 -3.76 -18.05
CA GLU A 255 22.14 -2.81 -18.72
C GLU A 255 21.44 -1.91 -19.76
N GLU A 256 20.27 -2.31 -20.27
CA GLU A 256 19.46 -1.49 -21.13
C GLU A 256 18.52 -0.63 -20.30
N GLU A 257 18.32 0.65 -20.72
CA GLU A 257 17.34 1.57 -20.12
C GLU A 257 15.91 1.06 -20.33
N SER A 258 15.63 -0.14 -19.82
CA SER A 258 14.28 -0.69 -19.83
C SER A 258 13.43 0.07 -18.84
N SER A 259 12.33 0.51 -19.29
CA SER A 259 11.21 1.22 -18.66
C SER A 259 11.32 1.42 -17.17
N ALA A 260 11.45 2.68 -16.83
CA ALA A 260 11.76 3.24 -15.54
C ALA A 260 11.10 2.51 -14.36
N LEU A 261 11.94 1.94 -13.51
CA LEU A 261 11.56 1.67 -12.13
C LEU A 261 11.16 3.01 -11.50
N GLU A 262 9.92 3.10 -11.03
CA GLU A 262 9.45 4.31 -10.38
C GLU A 262 10.05 4.44 -8.98
N ASP A 263 10.62 5.59 -8.71
CA ASP A 263 11.13 5.97 -7.40
C ASP A 263 9.98 6.11 -6.39
N LEU A 264 10.26 5.76 -5.14
CA LEU A 264 9.37 6.12 -4.04
C LEU A 264 9.68 7.55 -3.62
N ARG A 265 8.79 8.48 -3.96
CA ARG A 265 8.98 9.90 -3.69
C ARG A 265 8.88 10.21 -2.21
N GLN A 266 9.65 11.18 -1.77
CA GLN A 266 9.56 11.71 -0.41
C GLN A 266 8.18 12.34 -0.19
N SER A 267 7.56 12.02 0.96
CA SER A 267 6.32 12.67 1.40
C SER A 267 6.38 13.01 2.88
N ILE A 268 5.75 14.13 3.24
CA ILE A 268 5.58 14.56 4.63
C ILE A 268 4.11 14.36 4.99
N ASN A 269 3.88 13.70 6.12
CA ASN A 269 2.53 13.44 6.60
C ASN A 269 2.38 13.88 8.05
N VAL A 270 1.19 14.33 8.42
CA VAL A 270 0.87 14.83 9.76
C VAL A 270 -0.42 14.17 10.24
N GLY A 271 -0.43 13.73 11.48
CA GLY A 271 -1.59 13.10 12.09
C GLY A 271 -1.93 13.66 13.47
N PHE A 272 -3.21 13.62 13.78
CA PHE A 272 -3.76 13.97 15.09
C PHE A 272 -4.69 12.87 15.58
N ALA A 273 -4.68 12.62 16.88
CA ALA A 273 -5.56 11.63 17.48
C ALA A 273 -6.01 12.05 18.87
N ILE A 274 -7.21 11.64 19.24
CA ILE A 274 -7.66 11.56 20.63
C ILE A 274 -8.14 10.15 20.92
N GLN A 275 -7.81 9.65 22.11
CA GLN A 275 -8.00 8.25 22.46
C GLN A 275 -8.65 8.09 23.84
N PRO A 276 -9.85 8.68 24.09
CA PRO A 276 -10.51 8.45 25.38
C PRO A 276 -10.85 6.96 25.55
N GLY A 277 -10.66 6.46 26.75
CA GLY A 277 -10.91 5.06 27.01
C GLY A 277 -11.25 4.76 28.45
N THR A 278 -11.86 3.59 28.66
CA THR A 278 -12.09 2.97 29.94
C THR A 278 -11.27 1.68 30.05
N LYS A 279 -11.42 0.94 31.14
CA LYS A 279 -10.78 -0.37 31.26
C LYS A 279 -11.26 -1.41 30.23
N PHE A 280 -12.49 -1.25 29.73
CA PHE A 280 -13.18 -2.23 28.88
C PHE A 280 -13.32 -1.78 27.43
N SER A 281 -13.27 -0.49 27.16
CA SER A 281 -13.47 0.06 25.81
C SER A 281 -12.53 1.24 25.57
N ARG A 282 -12.09 1.39 24.32
CA ARG A 282 -11.35 2.54 23.86
C ARG A 282 -11.99 3.08 22.60
N PHE A 283 -12.19 4.36 22.58
CA PHE A 283 -12.63 5.09 21.42
C PHE A 283 -11.44 5.89 20.87
N ARG A 284 -11.27 5.93 19.55
CA ARG A 284 -10.23 6.70 18.89
C ARG A 284 -10.86 7.55 17.80
N LEU A 285 -10.50 8.82 17.76
CA LEU A 285 -10.77 9.71 16.63
C LEU A 285 -9.45 10.19 16.07
N LEU A 286 -9.33 10.15 14.75
CA LEU A 286 -8.08 10.41 14.04
C LEU A 286 -8.33 11.33 12.86
N LEU A 287 -7.37 12.18 12.61
CA LEU A 287 -7.27 13.04 11.43
C LEU A 287 -5.83 12.98 10.94
N ASP A 288 -5.63 12.51 9.73
CA ASP A 288 -4.32 12.53 9.08
C ASP A 288 -4.39 13.39 7.80
N VAL A 289 -3.31 14.10 7.54
CA VAL A 289 -3.05 14.81 6.29
C VAL A 289 -1.83 14.18 5.66
N HIS A 290 -2.04 13.43 4.59
CA HIS A 290 -0.98 12.79 3.84
C HIS A 290 -0.44 13.73 2.76
N ASP A 291 0.83 13.55 2.40
CA ASP A 291 1.47 14.28 1.31
C ASP A 291 1.31 15.82 1.40
N VAL A 292 1.64 16.39 2.55
CA VAL A 292 1.56 17.84 2.78
C VAL A 292 2.37 18.62 1.74
N THR A 293 3.44 18.03 1.23
CA THR A 293 4.35 18.63 0.23
C THR A 293 3.88 18.54 -1.21
N SER A 294 2.73 17.92 -1.48
CA SER A 294 2.20 17.72 -2.85
C SER A 294 3.14 16.95 -3.77
N ALA A 295 3.85 15.95 -3.24
CA ALA A 295 4.73 15.10 -4.03
C ALA A 295 3.95 14.13 -4.95
N HIS A 296 2.71 13.77 -4.57
CA HIS A 296 1.87 12.79 -5.27
C HIS A 296 0.56 13.40 -5.79
N THR A 297 -0.02 14.35 -5.09
CA THR A 297 -1.28 14.98 -5.50
C THR A 297 -1.40 16.42 -5.03
N ASP A 298 -1.94 17.28 -5.89
CA ASP A 298 -2.27 18.67 -5.54
C ASP A 298 -3.68 18.79 -4.97
N ASN A 299 -4.51 17.76 -5.10
CA ASN A 299 -5.88 17.76 -4.61
C ASN A 299 -5.91 17.61 -3.09
N TRP A 300 -6.21 18.69 -2.37
CA TRP A 300 -6.22 18.73 -0.92
C TRP A 300 -7.21 17.76 -0.26
N ILE A 301 -8.36 17.44 -0.93
CA ILE A 301 -9.34 16.48 -0.40
C ILE A 301 -8.75 15.07 -0.39
N LYS A 302 -7.92 14.73 -1.39
CA LYS A 302 -7.22 13.42 -1.43
C LYS A 302 -6.17 13.27 -0.34
N LYS A 303 -5.75 14.37 0.29
CA LYS A 303 -4.77 14.37 1.37
C LYS A 303 -5.39 14.18 2.76
N ILE A 304 -6.69 14.46 2.91
CA ILE A 304 -7.38 14.39 4.19
C ILE A 304 -7.96 13.01 4.43
N HIS A 305 -7.63 12.46 5.56
CA HIS A 305 -8.07 11.17 6.05
C HIS A 305 -8.70 11.33 7.43
N LEU A 306 -9.89 10.79 7.62
CA LEU A 306 -10.62 10.82 8.89
C LEU A 306 -10.89 9.41 9.37
N GLY A 307 -10.66 9.15 10.64
CA GLY A 307 -10.84 7.82 11.19
C GLY A 307 -11.50 7.79 12.55
N GLY A 308 -12.28 6.73 12.76
CA GLY A 308 -12.84 6.38 14.06
C GLY A 308 -12.67 4.89 14.33
N GLU A 309 -12.42 4.56 15.57
CA GLU A 309 -12.34 3.17 16.02
C GLU A 309 -12.97 3.04 17.39
N LEU A 310 -13.79 2.02 17.56
CA LEU A 310 -14.29 1.57 18.84
C LEU A 310 -13.82 0.14 19.10
N SER A 311 -12.99 -0.04 20.14
CA SER A 311 -12.56 -1.37 20.58
C SER A 311 -13.22 -1.75 21.90
N VAL A 312 -13.72 -2.97 21.95
CA VAL A 312 -14.32 -3.56 23.14
C VAL A 312 -13.38 -4.64 23.67
N SER A 313 -12.93 -4.47 24.92
CA SER A 313 -11.80 -5.22 25.46
C SER A 313 -10.55 -5.08 24.55
N LYS A 314 -9.71 -6.11 24.49
CA LYS A 314 -8.58 -6.18 23.54
C LYS A 314 -8.86 -7.17 22.41
N LEU A 315 -10.09 -7.70 22.35
CA LEU A 315 -10.42 -8.83 21.49
C LEU A 315 -11.12 -8.42 20.19
N LEU A 316 -11.89 -7.34 20.22
CA LEU A 316 -12.79 -6.99 19.12
C LEU A 316 -12.82 -5.46 18.95
N GLY A 317 -12.88 -5.01 17.71
CA GLY A 317 -13.17 -3.62 17.40
C GLY A 317 -13.79 -3.42 16.04
N VAL A 318 -14.40 -2.27 15.89
CA VAL A 318 -14.97 -1.79 14.64
C VAL A 318 -14.31 -0.47 14.26
N THR A 319 -14.11 -0.28 12.99
CA THR A 319 -13.48 0.90 12.42
C THR A 319 -14.38 1.51 11.36
N GLY A 320 -14.32 2.81 11.22
CA GLY A 320 -14.98 3.54 10.14
C GLY A 320 -14.25 4.83 9.86
N GLY A 321 -14.27 5.29 8.62
CA GLY A 321 -13.55 6.50 8.26
C GLY A 321 -13.79 6.96 6.84
N LEU A 322 -13.09 8.04 6.48
CA LEU A 322 -13.04 8.58 5.13
C LEU A 322 -11.59 8.54 4.64
N ASN A 323 -11.36 7.80 3.58
CA ASN A 323 -10.10 7.77 2.83
C ASN A 323 -10.26 8.64 1.60
N GLN A 324 -9.48 9.72 1.47
CA GLN A 324 -9.55 10.63 0.32
C GLN A 324 -10.99 11.14 0.02
N GLY A 325 -11.79 11.36 1.08
CA GLY A 325 -13.19 11.77 0.97
C GLY A 325 -14.18 10.63 0.74
N ALA A 326 -13.74 9.39 0.55
CA ALA A 326 -14.60 8.23 0.32
C ALA A 326 -14.67 7.30 1.57
N PRO A 327 -15.83 6.66 1.83
CA PRO A 327 -16.03 5.88 3.05
C PRO A 327 -15.28 4.56 3.06
N GLY A 328 -14.82 4.18 4.24
CA GLY A 328 -14.29 2.87 4.59
C GLY A 328 -14.87 2.37 5.92
N ALA A 329 -14.86 1.07 6.10
CA ALA A 329 -15.27 0.41 7.34
C ALA A 329 -14.54 -0.92 7.51
N GLY A 330 -14.36 -1.34 8.75
CA GLY A 330 -13.72 -2.62 9.05
C GLY A 330 -14.07 -3.14 10.44
N ILE A 331 -13.77 -4.39 10.62
CA ILE A 331 -13.83 -5.08 11.91
C ILE A 331 -12.52 -5.83 12.12
N TRP A 332 -12.12 -5.97 13.36
CA TRP A 332 -10.99 -6.79 13.71
C TRP A 332 -11.30 -7.65 14.94
N PHE A 333 -10.66 -8.80 14.95
CA PHE A 333 -10.68 -9.75 16.07
C PHE A 333 -9.25 -10.15 16.39
N ASP A 334 -8.86 -10.03 17.65
CA ASP A 334 -7.52 -10.31 18.15
C ASP A 334 -7.60 -11.39 19.23
N ALA A 335 -7.08 -12.58 18.93
CA ALA A 335 -7.06 -13.72 19.81
C ALA A 335 -5.62 -14.11 20.12
N TRP A 336 -4.99 -13.37 21.04
CA TRP A 336 -3.67 -13.61 21.60
C TRP A 336 -2.52 -13.91 20.61
N PHE A 337 -2.60 -14.99 19.84
CA PHE A 337 -1.58 -15.39 18.84
C PHE A 337 -2.00 -15.13 17.40
N MET A 338 -3.24 -14.76 17.19
CA MET A 338 -3.80 -14.52 15.85
C MET A 338 -4.74 -13.32 15.86
N ARG A 339 -4.54 -12.45 14.89
CA ARG A 339 -5.46 -11.34 14.63
C ARG A 339 -5.99 -11.43 13.20
N VAL A 340 -7.27 -11.17 13.05
CA VAL A 340 -7.94 -11.05 11.76
C VAL A 340 -8.49 -9.64 11.63
N ASP A 341 -8.18 -8.97 10.53
CA ASP A 341 -8.81 -7.71 10.13
C ASP A 341 -9.52 -7.94 8.80
N PHE A 342 -10.76 -7.48 8.71
CA PHE A 342 -11.59 -7.57 7.51
C PHE A 342 -12.34 -6.25 7.32
N GLY A 343 -12.47 -5.81 6.07
CA GLY A 343 -13.22 -4.60 5.79
C GLY A 343 -13.22 -4.21 4.33
N MET A 344 -13.68 -2.97 4.13
CA MET A 344 -13.74 -2.34 2.83
C MET A 344 -13.31 -0.88 2.95
N TYR A 345 -12.72 -0.39 1.88
CA TYR A 345 -12.38 1.02 1.73
C TYR A 345 -12.50 1.42 0.26
N THR A 346 -12.44 2.70 -0.01
CA THR A 346 -12.46 3.19 -1.37
C THR A 346 -11.18 4.00 -1.61
N GLU A 347 -10.50 3.71 -2.72
CA GLU A 347 -9.35 4.49 -3.22
C GLU A 347 -9.80 5.34 -4.40
N GLU A 348 -9.40 6.60 -4.43
CA GLU A 348 -9.71 7.47 -5.57
C GLU A 348 -8.58 7.43 -6.60
N MET A 349 -8.82 6.73 -7.69
CA MET A 349 -7.87 6.56 -8.80
C MET A 349 -7.90 7.72 -9.80
N GLY A 350 -8.82 8.66 -9.67
CA GLY A 350 -8.93 9.84 -10.51
C GLY A 350 -8.16 11.04 -9.96
N GLU A 351 -7.92 12.05 -10.77
CA GLU A 351 -7.32 13.32 -10.32
C GLU A 351 -8.22 14.08 -9.34
N ARG A 352 -9.54 13.96 -9.53
CA ARG A 352 -10.54 14.59 -8.67
C ARG A 352 -11.35 13.53 -7.92
N VAL A 353 -11.68 13.83 -6.69
CA VAL A 353 -12.52 12.96 -5.86
C VAL A 353 -13.87 12.69 -6.53
N GLY A 354 -14.25 11.42 -6.57
CA GLY A 354 -15.49 10.93 -7.18
C GLY A 354 -15.43 10.67 -8.68
N THR A 355 -14.27 10.85 -9.33
CA THR A 355 -14.14 10.59 -10.77
C THR A 355 -13.86 9.14 -11.12
N ARG A 356 -13.07 8.45 -10.29
CA ARG A 356 -12.74 7.01 -10.46
C ARG A 356 -12.61 6.31 -9.11
N PRO A 357 -13.67 6.19 -8.33
CA PRO A 357 -13.62 5.51 -7.05
C PRO A 357 -13.46 4.00 -7.26
N ASP A 358 -12.44 3.42 -6.66
CA ASP A 358 -12.17 1.99 -6.63
C ASP A 358 -12.51 1.43 -5.23
N ARG A 359 -13.58 0.64 -5.15
CA ARG A 359 -14.00 -0.02 -3.90
C ARG A 359 -13.27 -1.32 -3.73
N ARG A 360 -12.49 -1.42 -2.67
CA ARG A 360 -11.64 -2.57 -2.35
C ARG A 360 -12.12 -3.27 -1.09
N LEU A 361 -12.11 -4.59 -1.13
CA LEU A 361 -12.24 -5.46 0.05
C LEU A 361 -10.83 -5.86 0.48
N TYR A 362 -10.62 -5.95 1.78
CA TYR A 362 -9.37 -6.43 2.33
C TYR A 362 -9.56 -7.46 3.44
N VAL A 363 -8.61 -8.36 3.55
CA VAL A 363 -8.48 -9.34 4.63
C VAL A 363 -7.02 -9.41 5.04
N ARG A 364 -6.73 -9.33 6.33
CA ARG A 364 -5.41 -9.62 6.90
C ARG A 364 -5.55 -10.71 7.95
N LEU A 365 -4.61 -11.65 7.92
CA LEU A 365 -4.39 -12.61 8.98
C LEU A 365 -3.00 -12.38 9.56
N LYS A 366 -2.89 -11.92 10.79
CA LYS A 366 -1.61 -11.78 11.50
C LYS A 366 -1.44 -12.92 12.48
N ALA A 367 -0.33 -13.62 12.37
CA ALA A 367 0.12 -14.64 13.34
C ALA A 367 1.35 -14.13 14.08
N GLY A 368 1.32 -14.16 15.42
CA GLY A 368 2.40 -13.65 16.25
C GLY A 368 1.99 -13.53 17.73
N PHE A 369 2.86 -13.01 18.55
CA PHE A 369 2.63 -12.77 19.98
C PHE A 369 3.44 -11.57 20.48
#